data_cea3f7a003aff81bcd100358346c0317
#
_entry.id   cea3f7a003aff81bcd100358346c0317
#
_cell.length_a   1.000
_cell.length_b   1.000
_cell.length_c   1.000
_cell.angle_alpha   90.00
_cell.angle_beta   90.00
_cell.angle_gamma   90.00
#
_symmetry.space_group_name_H-M   'P 1'
#
loop_
_entity.id
_entity.type
_entity.pdbx_description
1 polymer ?
#
loop_
_entity_poly.entity_id
_entity_poly.type
_entity_poly.pdbx_seq_one_letter_code
_entity_poly.pdbx_strand_id
1 'polypeptide(L)'
;KQVRIEASRPAGFYYALQTLKQLMPRNVMAGVATSDHSQWSLPSVEIEDAPRFEWRGFMLDEGRHFFGKDEIKRVIDMMATYKMNRFHWHLTEDQGWRIEIKKYPKLTETGAWRNSKVLAYGDVKPDGERYGGFYTQKDIKEIVAYAKKKFIEIIPEIDIPGHSQAAVAAYPEFLACDPRDKHEVWLQQGISTDVINVANPKAMQFAKEVIDELTELFP
;
A
#
# COMPACT_ATOMS: atom_id res chain seq x y z
N LYS A 1 -16.89 34.28 19.84
CA LYS A 1 -16.64 33.73 18.50
C LYS A 1 -16.89 32.23 18.55
N GLN A 2 -17.50 31.63 17.52
CA GLN A 2 -17.92 30.24 17.48
C GLN A 2 -17.39 29.60 16.22
N VAL A 3 -16.94 28.34 16.30
CA VAL A 3 -16.69 27.49 15.12
C VAL A 3 -17.92 26.61 14.94
N ARG A 4 -18.54 26.65 13.76
CA ARG A 4 -19.67 25.79 13.39
C ARG A 4 -19.26 24.95 12.17
N ILE A 5 -19.51 23.67 12.24
CA ILE A 5 -19.26 22.73 11.14
C ILE A 5 -20.57 22.00 10.86
N GLU A 6 -20.97 22.01 9.61
CA GLU A 6 -22.16 21.28 9.12
C GLU A 6 -21.73 20.35 7.99
N ALA A 7 -22.25 19.13 7.98
CA ALA A 7 -22.01 18.18 6.92
C ALA A 7 -23.12 17.14 6.86
N SER A 8 -23.42 16.63 5.68
CA SER A 8 -24.45 15.61 5.45
C SER A 8 -23.99 14.19 5.83
N ARG A 9 -22.67 13.95 5.92
CA ARG A 9 -22.07 12.63 6.21
C ARG A 9 -20.89 12.76 7.16
N PRO A 10 -20.56 11.71 7.95
CA PRO A 10 -19.40 11.72 8.87
C PRO A 10 -18.07 12.10 8.19
N ALA A 11 -17.84 11.66 6.95
CA ALA A 11 -16.66 12.02 6.18
C ALA A 11 -16.54 13.55 5.97
N GLY A 12 -17.66 14.24 5.77
CA GLY A 12 -17.69 15.70 5.60
C GLY A 12 -17.20 16.42 6.85
N PHE A 13 -17.59 15.97 8.04
CA PHE A 13 -17.07 16.50 9.30
C PHE A 13 -15.54 16.29 9.41
N TYR A 14 -15.09 15.11 9.05
CA TYR A 14 -13.66 14.80 9.05
C TYR A 14 -12.87 15.72 8.09
N TYR A 15 -13.38 15.93 6.88
CA TYR A 15 -12.77 16.82 5.89
C TYR A 15 -12.79 18.28 6.32
N ALA A 16 -13.87 18.73 6.97
CA ALA A 16 -13.93 20.07 7.55
C ALA A 16 -12.87 20.28 8.65
N LEU A 17 -12.59 19.25 9.46
CA LEU A 17 -11.49 19.31 10.42
C LEU A 17 -10.12 19.42 9.73
N GLN A 18 -9.92 18.78 8.56
CA GLN A 18 -8.69 18.97 7.80
C GLN A 18 -8.58 20.41 7.25
N THR A 19 -9.68 20.98 6.77
CA THR A 19 -9.72 22.40 6.37
C THR A 19 -9.39 23.32 7.56
N LEU A 20 -9.97 23.07 8.73
CA LEU A 20 -9.69 23.84 9.94
C LEU A 20 -8.20 23.76 10.31
N LYS A 21 -7.59 22.57 10.23
CA LYS A 21 -6.14 22.40 10.44
C LYS A 21 -5.31 23.23 9.45
N GLN A 22 -5.70 23.29 8.18
CA GLN A 22 -4.99 24.08 7.15
C GLN A 22 -5.07 25.58 7.39
N LEU A 23 -6.07 26.06 8.13
CA LEU A 23 -6.17 27.45 8.55
C LEU A 23 -5.29 27.80 9.77
N MET A 24 -4.78 26.80 10.46
CA MET A 24 -3.91 27.00 11.62
C MET A 24 -2.50 27.46 11.20
N PRO A 25 -1.81 28.25 12.05
CA PRO A 25 -0.41 28.58 11.83
C PRO A 25 0.47 27.32 11.69
N ARG A 26 1.46 27.36 10.82
CA ARG A 26 2.31 26.20 10.48
C ARG A 26 3.04 25.60 11.69
N ASN A 27 3.48 26.43 12.64
CA ASN A 27 4.11 25.99 13.88
C ASN A 27 3.17 25.17 14.77
N VAL A 28 1.89 25.52 14.83
CA VAL A 28 0.85 24.76 15.54
C VAL A 28 0.63 23.41 14.87
N MET A 29 0.59 23.39 13.55
CA MET A 29 0.44 22.16 12.76
C MET A 29 1.64 21.21 12.89
N ALA A 30 2.83 21.76 13.00
CA ALA A 30 4.06 20.98 13.17
C ALA A 30 4.25 20.44 14.61
N GLY A 31 3.34 20.74 15.53
CA GLY A 31 3.46 20.34 16.95
C GLY A 31 4.68 20.97 17.64
N VAL A 32 5.24 22.04 17.07
CA VAL A 32 6.34 22.78 17.69
C VAL A 32 5.76 23.54 18.88
N ALA A 33 6.09 23.09 20.09
CA ALA A 33 5.76 23.82 21.29
C ALA A 33 6.47 25.17 21.20
N THR A 34 5.71 26.24 20.96
CA THR A 34 6.22 27.57 21.15
C THR A 34 6.28 27.83 22.66
N SER A 35 7.46 28.15 23.16
CA SER A 35 7.69 28.54 24.58
C SER A 35 6.92 29.79 25.00
N ASP A 36 6.31 30.44 24.05
CA ASP A 36 5.47 31.60 24.23
C ASP A 36 4.00 31.17 24.19
N HIS A 37 3.21 31.51 25.19
CA HIS A 37 1.75 31.39 25.22
C HIS A 37 1.10 32.31 24.17
N SER A 38 1.68 32.37 22.96
CA SER A 38 1.19 33.18 21.86
C SER A 38 -0.22 32.76 21.52
N GLN A 39 -1.15 33.66 21.72
CA GLN A 39 -2.52 33.50 21.24
C GLN A 39 -2.49 33.38 19.72
N TRP A 40 -2.78 32.20 19.20
CA TRP A 40 -3.03 32.05 17.77
C TRP A 40 -4.51 32.35 17.49
N SER A 41 -4.79 32.94 16.34
CA SER A 41 -6.13 33.24 15.91
C SER A 41 -6.41 32.61 14.58
N LEU A 42 -7.65 32.16 14.37
CA LEU A 42 -8.16 31.76 13.09
C LEU A 42 -8.85 32.93 12.41
N PRO A 43 -8.74 33.07 11.09
CA PRO A 43 -9.52 34.06 10.34
C PRO A 43 -11.02 33.81 10.55
N SER A 44 -11.81 34.89 10.55
CA SER A 44 -13.26 34.78 10.51
C SER A 44 -13.65 34.56 9.05
N VAL A 45 -14.04 33.32 8.71
CA VAL A 45 -14.35 32.91 7.35
C VAL A 45 -15.60 32.06 7.32
N GLU A 46 -16.27 32.07 6.21
CA GLU A 46 -17.30 31.11 5.83
C GLU A 46 -16.76 30.28 4.65
N ILE A 47 -16.83 28.96 4.75
CA ILE A 47 -16.29 28.05 3.75
C ILE A 47 -17.39 27.04 3.40
N GLU A 48 -17.77 27.03 2.13
CA GLU A 48 -18.57 25.99 1.53
C GLU A 48 -17.65 25.13 0.65
N ASP A 49 -17.55 23.82 0.96
CA ASP A 49 -16.61 22.91 0.31
C ASP A 49 -17.27 21.59 -0.04
N ALA A 50 -17.05 21.15 -1.26
CA ALA A 50 -17.48 19.85 -1.76
C ALA A 50 -16.39 19.25 -2.66
N PRO A 51 -16.18 17.92 -2.63
CA PRO A 51 -15.20 17.31 -3.50
C PRO A 51 -15.64 17.39 -4.96
N ARG A 52 -14.76 17.90 -5.83
CA ARG A 52 -15.00 17.92 -7.29
C ARG A 52 -15.04 16.52 -7.89
N PHE A 53 -14.21 15.59 -7.33
CA PHE A 53 -14.15 14.20 -7.75
C PHE A 53 -14.47 13.29 -6.56
N GLU A 54 -15.28 12.27 -6.79
CA GLU A 54 -15.60 11.27 -5.79
C GLU A 54 -14.41 10.36 -5.48
N TRP A 55 -13.64 9.99 -6.52
CA TRP A 55 -12.41 9.20 -6.40
C TRP A 55 -11.20 10.12 -6.33
N ARG A 56 -10.50 10.11 -5.20
CA ARG A 56 -9.28 10.89 -4.96
C ARG A 56 -8.22 9.94 -4.42
N GLY A 57 -7.50 9.31 -5.35
CA GLY A 57 -6.60 8.21 -5.05
C GLY A 57 -5.13 8.61 -5.01
N PHE A 58 -4.38 7.80 -4.31
CA PHE A 58 -2.92 7.75 -4.33
C PHE A 58 -2.48 6.29 -4.40
N MET A 59 -1.49 5.98 -5.24
CA MET A 59 -0.93 4.65 -5.38
C MET A 59 0.46 4.59 -4.78
N LEU A 60 0.77 3.50 -4.07
CA LEU A 60 2.10 3.19 -3.58
C LEU A 60 2.52 1.80 -4.02
N ASP A 61 3.68 1.72 -4.68
CA ASP A 61 4.31 0.47 -5.09
C ASP A 61 5.22 -0.06 -3.97
N GLU A 62 4.80 -1.12 -3.33
CA GLU A 62 5.57 -1.85 -2.33
C GLU A 62 6.23 -3.12 -2.87
N GLY A 63 5.79 -3.57 -4.02
CA GLY A 63 6.39 -4.71 -4.70
C GLY A 63 7.87 -4.47 -4.99
N ARG A 64 8.22 -3.32 -5.55
CA ARG A 64 9.61 -2.93 -5.83
C ARG A 64 10.37 -2.48 -4.60
N HIS A 65 9.70 -1.80 -3.66
CA HIS A 65 10.34 -1.35 -2.42
C HIS A 65 9.41 -1.51 -1.22
N PHE A 66 9.83 -2.28 -0.22
CA PHE A 66 9.06 -2.50 1.01
C PHE A 66 9.33 -1.35 2.01
N PHE A 67 8.29 -0.62 2.37
CA PHE A 67 8.38 0.52 3.30
C PHE A 67 8.04 0.16 4.74
N GLY A 68 7.13 -0.78 4.94
CA GLY A 68 6.70 -1.21 6.26
C GLY A 68 5.54 -0.42 6.84
N LYS A 69 4.94 -0.97 7.89
CA LYS A 69 3.67 -0.53 8.45
C LYS A 69 3.63 0.94 8.89
N ASP A 70 4.69 1.43 9.48
CA ASP A 70 4.72 2.81 10.00
C ASP A 70 4.72 3.83 8.86
N GLU A 71 5.42 3.57 7.77
CA GLU A 71 5.40 4.42 6.59
C GLU A 71 4.03 4.39 5.90
N ILE A 72 3.38 3.23 5.81
CA ILE A 72 2.01 3.15 5.28
C ILE A 72 1.04 4.01 6.09
N LYS A 73 1.15 4.00 7.42
CA LYS A 73 0.32 4.87 8.27
C LYS A 73 0.62 6.35 8.02
N ARG A 74 1.89 6.73 7.81
CA ARG A 74 2.26 8.11 7.43
C ARG A 74 1.68 8.53 6.09
N VAL A 75 1.72 7.63 5.09
CA VAL A 75 1.08 7.86 3.79
C VAL A 75 -0.42 8.08 3.96
N ILE A 76 -1.10 7.23 4.74
CA ILE A 76 -2.52 7.39 5.05
C ILE A 76 -2.81 8.73 5.75
N ASP A 77 -1.95 9.17 6.67
CA ASP A 77 -2.07 10.47 7.36
C ASP A 77 -1.91 11.65 6.39
N MET A 78 -0.95 11.54 5.49
CA MET A 78 -0.76 12.53 4.42
C MET A 78 -1.98 12.59 3.51
N MET A 79 -2.46 11.45 3.03
CA MET A 79 -3.66 11.35 2.20
C MET A 79 -4.88 11.98 2.90
N ALA A 80 -5.05 11.70 4.19
CA ALA A 80 -6.13 12.25 5.00
C ALA A 80 -6.07 13.77 5.09
N THR A 81 -4.86 14.33 5.24
CA THR A 81 -4.64 15.80 5.28
C THR A 81 -5.08 16.47 3.99
N TYR A 82 -4.89 15.80 2.84
CA TYR A 82 -5.29 16.29 1.52
C TYR A 82 -6.70 15.80 1.10
N LYS A 83 -7.48 15.23 2.02
CA LYS A 83 -8.86 14.75 1.77
C LYS A 83 -8.94 13.68 0.67
N MET A 84 -7.87 12.92 0.47
CA MET A 84 -7.88 11.74 -0.39
C MET A 84 -8.65 10.61 0.28
N ASN A 85 -9.26 9.72 -0.51
CA ASN A 85 -10.17 8.70 0.00
C ASN A 85 -9.98 7.30 -0.60
N ARG A 86 -9.00 7.11 -1.48
CA ARG A 86 -8.66 5.82 -2.09
C ARG A 86 -7.16 5.61 -2.05
N PHE A 87 -6.73 4.58 -1.30
CA PHE A 87 -5.33 4.16 -1.27
C PHE A 87 -5.17 2.91 -2.12
N HIS A 88 -4.59 3.06 -3.30
CA HIS A 88 -4.24 1.96 -4.17
C HIS A 88 -2.91 1.38 -3.69
N TRP A 89 -2.95 0.18 -3.12
CA TRP A 89 -1.81 -0.47 -2.49
C TRP A 89 -1.32 -1.63 -3.36
N HIS A 90 -0.23 -1.38 -4.10
CA HIS A 90 0.39 -2.33 -4.99
C HIS A 90 1.33 -3.25 -4.20
N LEU A 91 0.86 -4.47 -3.94
CA LEU A 91 1.45 -5.38 -2.95
C LEU A 91 2.32 -6.48 -3.55
N THR A 92 2.25 -6.70 -4.87
CA THR A 92 3.01 -7.79 -5.50
C THR A 92 3.61 -7.37 -6.82
N GLU A 93 4.83 -7.85 -7.05
CA GLU A 93 5.60 -7.58 -8.23
C GLU A 93 6.63 -8.68 -8.50
N ASP A 94 7.35 -8.59 -9.62
CA ASP A 94 8.48 -9.46 -9.93
C ASP A 94 9.55 -9.42 -8.84
N GLN A 95 9.71 -8.25 -8.19
CA GLN A 95 10.75 -7.97 -7.20
C GLN A 95 10.33 -8.26 -5.76
N GLY A 96 9.08 -8.64 -5.54
CA GLY A 96 8.64 -9.02 -4.22
C GLY A 96 7.14 -9.19 -4.03
N TRP A 97 6.79 -10.12 -3.18
CA TRP A 97 5.44 -10.40 -2.70
C TRP A 97 5.27 -9.90 -1.26
N ARG A 98 4.34 -8.98 -0.99
CA ARG A 98 4.31 -8.23 0.27
C ARG A 98 3.15 -8.56 1.21
N ILE A 99 2.30 -9.52 0.88
CA ILE A 99 1.14 -9.87 1.69
C ILE A 99 1.13 -11.36 2.07
N GLU A 100 0.90 -11.65 3.34
CA GLU A 100 0.75 -13.02 3.83
C GLU A 100 -0.52 -13.66 3.28
N ILE A 101 -0.35 -14.78 2.59
CA ILE A 101 -1.41 -15.70 2.18
C ILE A 101 -1.17 -17.01 2.93
N LYS A 102 -2.01 -17.32 3.90
CA LYS A 102 -1.79 -18.46 4.81
C LYS A 102 -1.75 -19.80 4.09
N LYS A 103 -2.53 -19.93 3.03
CA LYS A 103 -2.54 -21.14 2.22
C LYS A 103 -1.25 -21.33 1.43
N TYR A 104 -0.52 -20.23 1.19
CA TYR A 104 0.70 -20.22 0.38
C TYR A 104 1.88 -19.56 1.11
N PRO A 105 2.41 -20.18 2.18
CA PRO A 105 3.41 -19.54 3.05
C PRO A 105 4.72 -19.20 2.33
N LYS A 106 5.15 -19.95 1.32
CA LYS A 106 6.37 -19.64 0.56
C LYS A 106 6.31 -18.29 -0.16
N LEU A 107 5.12 -17.73 -0.39
CA LEU A 107 4.99 -16.38 -0.95
C LEU A 107 5.70 -15.33 -0.09
N THR A 108 5.66 -15.50 1.24
CA THR A 108 6.35 -14.60 2.17
C THR A 108 7.68 -15.16 2.68
N GLU A 109 7.87 -16.46 2.69
CA GLU A 109 9.15 -17.08 3.06
C GLU A 109 10.23 -16.87 1.97
N THR A 110 9.84 -16.98 0.70
CA THR A 110 10.70 -16.84 -0.49
C THR A 110 10.39 -15.58 -1.26
N GLY A 111 9.15 -15.42 -1.71
CA GLY A 111 8.73 -14.35 -2.63
C GLY A 111 8.85 -12.94 -2.06
N ALA A 112 8.87 -12.77 -0.73
CA ALA A 112 9.05 -11.47 -0.10
C ALA A 112 10.51 -10.99 -0.07
N TRP A 113 11.47 -11.81 -0.49
CA TRP A 113 12.90 -11.55 -0.27
C TRP A 113 13.71 -11.68 -1.55
N ARG A 114 14.62 -10.75 -1.77
CA ARG A 114 15.60 -10.79 -2.86
C ARG A 114 17.02 -10.56 -2.34
N ASN A 115 18.01 -10.97 -3.13
CA ASN A 115 19.43 -10.90 -2.75
C ASN A 115 20.11 -9.59 -3.20
N SER A 116 19.35 -8.51 -3.24
CA SER A 116 19.87 -7.15 -3.46
C SER A 116 18.89 -6.11 -2.97
N LYS A 117 19.38 -5.09 -2.31
CA LYS A 117 18.61 -3.91 -1.95
C LYS A 117 18.41 -2.98 -3.15
N VAL A 118 19.43 -2.89 -3.98
CA VAL A 118 19.41 -2.01 -5.16
C VAL A 118 18.62 -2.66 -6.28
N LEU A 119 17.77 -1.87 -6.92
CA LEU A 119 17.14 -2.19 -8.19
C LEU A 119 17.68 -1.23 -9.25
N ALA A 120 18.15 -1.76 -10.38
CA ALA A 120 18.62 -0.98 -11.51
C ALA A 120 18.17 -1.60 -12.83
N TYR A 121 18.29 -0.84 -13.92
CA TYR A 121 18.08 -1.37 -15.25
C TYR A 121 19.32 -2.15 -15.72
N GLY A 122 19.12 -3.19 -16.52
CA GLY A 122 20.18 -4.04 -17.04
C GLY A 122 20.59 -5.15 -16.07
N ASP A 123 21.76 -5.74 -16.28
CA ASP A 123 22.24 -6.88 -15.50
C ASP A 123 22.62 -6.46 -14.07
N VAL A 124 21.69 -6.61 -13.14
CA VAL A 124 21.93 -6.39 -11.72
C VAL A 124 22.50 -7.65 -11.10
N LYS A 125 23.70 -7.54 -10.56
CA LYS A 125 24.29 -8.63 -9.78
C LYS A 125 23.82 -8.56 -8.33
N PRO A 126 23.58 -9.71 -7.70
CA PRO A 126 23.29 -9.75 -6.26
C PRO A 126 24.41 -9.04 -5.49
N ASP A 127 24.06 -8.12 -4.58
CA ASP A 127 24.99 -7.46 -3.67
C ASP A 127 25.23 -8.24 -2.38
N GLY A 128 24.52 -9.36 -2.22
CA GLY A 128 24.59 -10.23 -1.04
C GLY A 128 23.73 -9.74 0.12
N GLU A 129 23.11 -8.57 0.02
CA GLU A 129 22.17 -8.08 1.03
C GLU A 129 20.78 -8.70 0.83
N ARG A 130 20.29 -9.41 1.85
CA ARG A 130 18.91 -9.88 1.85
C ARG A 130 17.98 -8.71 2.10
N TYR A 131 17.20 -8.35 1.10
CA TYR A 131 16.26 -7.24 1.16
C TYR A 131 14.82 -7.71 0.95
N GLY A 132 13.89 -7.16 1.71
CA GLY A 132 12.46 -7.40 1.56
C GLY A 132 11.70 -7.23 2.85
N GLY A 133 10.51 -7.78 2.87
CA GLY A 133 9.57 -7.76 3.97
C GLY A 133 8.17 -8.02 3.45
N PHE A 134 7.24 -8.21 4.37
CA PHE A 134 5.84 -8.43 4.06
C PHE A 134 4.95 -7.99 5.23
N TYR A 135 3.67 -7.88 4.95
CA TYR A 135 2.63 -7.63 5.95
C TYR A 135 1.95 -8.93 6.32
N THR A 136 1.89 -9.21 7.62
CA THR A 136 1.02 -10.28 8.13
C THR A 136 -0.45 -9.90 7.93
N GLN A 137 -1.34 -10.87 7.91
CA GLN A 137 -2.79 -10.59 7.86
C GLN A 137 -3.24 -9.71 9.04
N LYS A 138 -2.56 -9.83 10.19
CA LYS A 138 -2.81 -8.96 11.34
C LYS A 138 -2.42 -7.49 11.03
N ASP A 139 -1.27 -7.29 10.38
CA ASP A 139 -0.83 -5.94 9.98
C ASP A 139 -1.79 -5.33 8.96
N ILE A 140 -2.24 -6.12 7.97
CA ILE A 140 -3.23 -5.68 6.98
C ILE A 140 -4.52 -5.22 7.67
N LYS A 141 -5.08 -6.04 8.56
CA LYS A 141 -6.32 -5.69 9.29
C LYS A 141 -6.14 -4.43 10.14
N GLU A 142 -4.97 -4.25 10.75
CA GLU A 142 -4.65 -3.04 11.52
C GLU A 142 -4.61 -1.80 10.61
N ILE A 143 -3.95 -1.90 9.45
CA ILE A 143 -3.83 -0.80 8.47
C ILE A 143 -5.20 -0.46 7.89
N VAL A 144 -6.00 -1.46 7.50
CA VAL A 144 -7.37 -1.26 7.00
C VAL A 144 -8.24 -0.54 8.03
N ALA A 145 -8.19 -0.99 9.29
CA ALA A 145 -8.92 -0.32 10.37
C ALA A 145 -8.43 1.10 10.63
N TYR A 146 -7.13 1.36 10.47
CA TYR A 146 -6.55 2.68 10.60
C TYR A 146 -7.01 3.64 9.49
N ALA A 147 -6.99 3.18 8.23
CA ALA A 147 -7.45 3.94 7.07
C ALA A 147 -8.96 4.24 7.16
N LYS A 148 -9.77 3.26 7.58
CA LYS A 148 -11.22 3.41 7.75
C LYS A 148 -11.59 4.53 8.72
N LYS A 149 -10.84 4.73 9.80
CA LYS A 149 -11.03 5.84 10.75
C LYS A 149 -10.80 7.22 10.13
N LYS A 150 -10.13 7.28 8.99
CA LYS A 150 -9.81 8.49 8.23
C LYS A 150 -10.63 8.62 6.94
N PHE A 151 -11.64 7.75 6.76
CA PHE A 151 -12.47 7.69 5.57
C PHE A 151 -11.67 7.42 4.29
N ILE A 152 -10.61 6.62 4.41
CA ILE A 152 -9.80 6.12 3.29
C ILE A 152 -10.10 4.64 3.13
N GLU A 153 -10.49 4.25 1.94
CA GLU A 153 -10.65 2.88 1.50
C GLU A 153 -9.36 2.40 0.84
N ILE A 154 -8.93 1.19 1.18
CA ILE A 154 -7.75 0.58 0.59
C ILE A 154 -8.18 -0.33 -0.55
N ILE A 155 -7.57 -0.13 -1.71
CA ILE A 155 -7.73 -0.97 -2.90
C ILE A 155 -6.44 -1.77 -3.06
N PRO A 156 -6.41 -3.06 -2.67
CA PRO A 156 -5.23 -3.89 -2.86
C PRO A 156 -5.06 -4.26 -4.33
N GLU A 157 -3.83 -4.31 -4.77
CA GLU A 157 -3.46 -4.80 -6.10
C GLU A 157 -2.54 -6.02 -5.98
N ILE A 158 -2.91 -7.08 -6.69
CA ILE A 158 -2.13 -8.30 -6.88
C ILE A 158 -2.08 -8.57 -8.38
N ASP A 159 -0.89 -8.52 -8.96
CA ASP A 159 -0.70 -8.70 -10.40
C ASP A 159 -0.66 -10.17 -10.80
N ILE A 160 -1.46 -10.52 -11.80
CA ILE A 160 -1.58 -11.85 -12.40
C ILE A 160 -2.00 -11.69 -13.87
N PRO A 161 -1.41 -12.41 -14.83
CA PRO A 161 -0.34 -13.42 -14.71
C PRO A 161 1.06 -12.87 -14.83
N GLY A 162 1.25 -11.65 -15.31
CA GLY A 162 2.52 -10.95 -15.36
C GLY A 162 2.85 -10.26 -14.03
N HIS A 163 4.03 -9.65 -13.94
CA HIS A 163 4.51 -9.02 -12.71
C HIS A 163 4.46 -9.96 -11.49
N SER A 164 4.73 -11.25 -11.72
CA SER A 164 4.47 -12.32 -10.76
C SER A 164 5.69 -13.21 -10.51
N GLN A 165 6.90 -12.81 -10.93
CA GLN A 165 8.08 -13.66 -10.77
C GLN A 165 8.37 -14.00 -9.31
N ALA A 166 8.08 -13.12 -8.36
CA ALA A 166 8.21 -13.44 -6.94
C ALA A 166 7.31 -14.61 -6.51
N ALA A 167 6.10 -14.71 -7.07
CA ALA A 167 5.21 -15.85 -6.84
C ALA A 167 5.71 -17.10 -7.55
N VAL A 168 6.18 -16.97 -8.79
CA VAL A 168 6.77 -18.07 -9.56
C VAL A 168 7.99 -18.64 -8.86
N ALA A 169 8.87 -17.79 -8.31
CA ALA A 169 10.02 -18.23 -7.52
C ALA A 169 9.64 -18.98 -6.24
N ALA A 170 8.48 -18.66 -5.64
CA ALA A 170 7.98 -19.33 -4.46
C ALA A 170 7.38 -20.72 -4.73
N TYR A 171 6.71 -20.89 -5.89
CA TYR A 171 5.99 -22.10 -6.27
C TYR A 171 6.23 -22.47 -7.74
N PRO A 172 7.48 -22.68 -8.19
CA PRO A 172 7.78 -22.95 -9.58
C PRO A 172 7.11 -24.23 -10.10
N GLU A 173 6.88 -25.20 -9.23
CA GLU A 173 6.33 -26.52 -9.56
C GLU A 173 4.94 -26.48 -10.22
N PHE A 174 4.18 -25.38 -10.05
CA PHE A 174 2.88 -25.22 -10.68
C PHE A 174 2.60 -23.83 -11.23
N LEU A 175 3.41 -22.81 -10.88
CA LEU A 175 3.25 -21.45 -11.41
C LEU A 175 4.14 -21.20 -12.61
N ALA A 176 5.33 -21.82 -12.70
CA ALA A 176 6.24 -21.60 -13.81
C ALA A 176 5.74 -22.22 -15.13
N CYS A 177 6.09 -21.63 -16.27
CA CYS A 177 5.90 -22.22 -17.58
C CYS A 177 6.85 -23.41 -17.81
N ASP A 178 8.09 -23.31 -17.35
CA ASP A 178 9.03 -24.45 -17.25
C ASP A 178 9.57 -24.56 -15.81
N PRO A 179 9.06 -25.51 -15.01
CA PRO A 179 9.48 -25.65 -13.61
C PRO A 179 10.91 -26.21 -13.44
N ARG A 180 11.59 -26.57 -14.53
CA ARG A 180 12.99 -27.04 -14.53
C ARG A 180 13.99 -25.89 -14.54
N ASP A 181 13.55 -24.71 -14.97
CA ASP A 181 14.37 -23.51 -14.96
C ASP A 181 14.57 -23.00 -13.54
N LYS A 182 15.63 -22.22 -13.34
CA LYS A 182 15.89 -21.57 -12.06
C LYS A 182 15.05 -20.31 -11.97
N HIS A 183 14.12 -20.27 -11.03
CA HIS A 183 13.29 -19.12 -10.75
C HIS A 183 13.72 -18.46 -9.44
N GLU A 184 14.11 -17.20 -9.52
CA GLU A 184 14.51 -16.37 -8.38
C GLU A 184 13.68 -15.07 -8.40
N VAL A 185 13.53 -14.45 -7.22
CA VAL A 185 12.90 -13.14 -7.15
C VAL A 185 13.72 -12.13 -7.94
N TRP A 186 13.04 -11.35 -8.77
CA TRP A 186 13.66 -10.47 -9.76
C TRP A 186 14.48 -9.34 -9.12
N LEU A 187 15.63 -8.99 -9.70
CA LEU A 187 16.56 -7.97 -9.19
C LEU A 187 16.62 -6.72 -10.05
N GLN A 188 15.96 -6.70 -11.20
CA GLN A 188 16.06 -5.60 -12.15
C GLN A 188 14.82 -4.70 -12.08
N GLN A 189 14.98 -3.46 -12.51
CA GLN A 189 13.85 -2.61 -12.89
C GLN A 189 13.30 -3.09 -14.25
N GLY A 190 12.00 -2.96 -14.44
CA GLY A 190 11.33 -3.37 -15.65
C GLY A 190 10.40 -4.55 -15.42
N ILE A 191 10.21 -5.36 -16.43
CA ILE A 191 9.23 -6.46 -16.49
C ILE A 191 9.98 -7.76 -16.75
N SER A 192 9.75 -8.75 -15.90
CA SER A 192 10.24 -10.11 -16.11
C SER A 192 9.49 -10.82 -17.22
N THR A 193 10.16 -11.76 -17.86
CA THR A 193 9.54 -12.69 -18.82
C THR A 193 8.86 -13.88 -18.14
N ASP A 194 9.12 -14.10 -16.85
CA ASP A 194 8.47 -15.14 -16.06
C ASP A 194 7.04 -14.70 -15.71
N VAL A 195 6.08 -15.45 -16.21
CA VAL A 195 4.66 -15.22 -15.95
C VAL A 195 4.02 -16.50 -15.39
N ILE A 196 2.94 -16.34 -14.66
CA ILE A 196 2.16 -17.49 -14.16
C ILE A 196 1.60 -18.29 -15.35
N ASN A 197 1.84 -19.58 -15.34
CA ASN A 197 1.33 -20.52 -16.34
C ASN A 197 -0.19 -20.70 -16.20
N VAL A 198 -0.95 -19.86 -16.87
CA VAL A 198 -2.43 -19.88 -16.82
C VAL A 198 -3.04 -21.15 -17.46
N ALA A 199 -2.26 -21.93 -18.20
CA ALA A 199 -2.69 -23.22 -18.71
C ALA A 199 -2.66 -24.33 -17.64
N ASN A 200 -1.99 -24.10 -16.51
CA ASN A 200 -1.96 -25.05 -15.40
C ASN A 200 -3.20 -24.85 -14.50
N PRO A 201 -4.09 -25.86 -14.33
CA PRO A 201 -5.25 -25.73 -13.46
C PRO A 201 -4.91 -25.39 -12.00
N LYS A 202 -3.75 -25.82 -11.49
CA LYS A 202 -3.30 -25.49 -10.13
C LYS A 202 -2.94 -24.02 -10.00
N ALA A 203 -2.39 -23.39 -11.06
CA ALA A 203 -2.12 -21.95 -11.08
C ALA A 203 -3.43 -21.14 -11.07
N MET A 204 -4.44 -21.59 -11.78
CA MET A 204 -5.76 -20.96 -11.74
C MET A 204 -6.45 -21.12 -10.37
N GLN A 205 -6.25 -22.29 -9.72
CA GLN A 205 -6.73 -22.50 -8.36
C GLN A 205 -6.00 -21.58 -7.35
N PHE A 206 -4.67 -21.46 -7.48
CA PHE A 206 -3.86 -20.52 -6.69
C PHE A 206 -4.40 -19.10 -6.78
N ALA A 207 -4.65 -18.60 -8.00
CA ALA A 207 -5.17 -17.24 -8.20
C ALA A 207 -6.51 -17.02 -7.47
N LYS A 208 -7.43 -17.98 -7.56
CA LYS A 208 -8.72 -17.93 -6.85
C LYS A 208 -8.53 -17.89 -5.35
N GLU A 209 -7.70 -18.75 -4.80
CA GLU A 209 -7.48 -18.87 -3.37
C GLU A 209 -6.75 -17.66 -2.78
N VAL A 210 -5.87 -17.00 -3.54
CA VAL A 210 -5.29 -15.71 -3.16
C VAL A 210 -6.37 -14.64 -3.10
N ILE A 211 -7.24 -14.55 -4.11
CA ILE A 211 -8.35 -13.58 -4.13
C ILE A 211 -9.31 -13.84 -2.98
N ASP A 212 -9.63 -15.09 -2.67
CA ASP A 212 -10.51 -15.44 -1.55
C ASP A 212 -9.96 -14.90 -0.22
N GLU A 213 -8.67 -15.10 0.08
CA GLU A 213 -8.06 -14.55 1.29
C GLU A 213 -8.01 -13.00 1.28
N LEU A 214 -7.81 -12.37 0.11
CA LEU A 214 -7.82 -10.91 -0.01
C LEU A 214 -9.20 -10.32 0.31
N THR A 215 -10.27 -10.93 -0.17
CA THR A 215 -11.63 -10.42 0.08
C THR A 215 -12.00 -10.45 1.57
N GLU A 216 -11.41 -11.34 2.35
CA GLU A 216 -11.56 -11.37 3.81
C GLU A 216 -10.75 -10.28 4.53
N LEU A 217 -9.65 -9.82 3.93
CA LEU A 217 -8.74 -8.84 4.51
C LEU A 217 -9.17 -7.41 4.19
N PHE A 218 -9.80 -7.19 3.03
CA PHE A 218 -10.23 -5.89 2.52
C PHE A 218 -11.75 -5.86 2.27
N PRO A 219 -12.56 -5.80 3.35
CA PRO A 219 -14.03 -5.83 3.27
C PRO A 219 -14.64 -4.54 2.74
#